data_43c7c0189c5c9e901201cdbd4c7c24bb
#
_entry.id   43c7c0189c5c9e901201cdbd4c7c24bb
#
_cell.length_a   1.000
_cell.length_b   1.000
_cell.length_c   1.000
_cell.angle_alpha   90.00
_cell.angle_beta   90.00
_cell.angle_gamma   90.00
#
_symmetry.space_group_name_H-M   'P 1'
#
loop_
_entity.id
_entity.type
_entity.pdbx_description
1 polymer ?
#
loop_
_entity_poly.entity_id
_entity_poly.type
_entity_poly.pdbx_seq_one_letter_code
_entity_poly.pdbx_strand_id
1 'polypeptide(L)'
;MRKSIIIICGLFFSAVSHASALYFYEVGTEDAALAGAGQAARAQDASTLLTNPAGMTRLPDHMLTGGVQAMGGDISYKLDNESSGRQSPGNVMNLFPNASVFYTQRLNDSVFAGLGLYGNYGLGIDFGNWAGDRLIKKSTMVAMTLSPAIAWKLSDNVSVGAAVGLNYGYLSLTRNVDSRDERQNDHDWAMNYRLGILMDLTDQTRAGITWTSKTDYHF
;
A
#
# COMPACT_ATOMS: atom_id res chain seq x y z
N MET A 1 -19.74 22.23 23.79
CA MET A 1 -18.79 21.30 24.40
C MET A 1 -18.58 20.00 23.62
N ARG A 2 -19.58 19.34 23.00
CA ARG A 2 -19.37 18.07 22.23
C ARG A 2 -18.47 18.20 20.99
N LYS A 3 -18.51 19.32 20.28
CA LYS A 3 -17.70 19.54 19.06
C LYS A 3 -16.19 19.73 19.34
N SER A 4 -15.85 20.29 20.50
CA SER A 4 -14.45 20.53 20.90
C SER A 4 -13.72 19.23 21.31
N ILE A 5 -14.43 18.24 21.84
CA ILE A 5 -13.86 16.96 22.26
C ILE A 5 -13.42 16.13 21.04
N ILE A 6 -14.17 16.18 19.92
CA ILE A 6 -13.84 15.45 18.69
C ILE A 6 -12.56 16.02 18.04
N ILE A 7 -12.37 17.34 18.07
CA ILE A 7 -11.17 17.99 17.54
C ILE A 7 -9.94 17.65 18.39
N ILE A 8 -10.07 17.61 19.71
CA ILE A 8 -8.97 17.28 20.63
C ILE A 8 -8.55 15.80 20.49
N CYS A 9 -9.49 14.86 20.34
CA CYS A 9 -9.15 13.46 20.05
C CYS A 9 -8.40 13.29 18.72
N GLY A 10 -8.78 14.03 17.67
CA GLY A 10 -8.10 13.99 16.39
C GLY A 10 -6.64 14.47 16.44
N LEU A 11 -6.32 15.44 17.28
CA LEU A 11 -4.97 16.00 17.43
C LEU A 11 -4.01 15.08 18.21
N PHE A 12 -4.50 14.25 19.11
CA PHE A 12 -3.66 13.31 19.88
C PHE A 12 -3.25 12.06 19.08
N PHE A 13 -4.01 11.64 18.07
CA PHE A 13 -3.67 10.50 17.25
C PHE A 13 -2.60 10.78 16.19
N SER A 14 -2.38 12.02 15.81
CA SER A 14 -1.37 12.39 14.81
C SER A 14 0.07 12.38 15.34
N ALA A 15 0.29 12.33 16.66
CA ALA A 15 1.62 12.41 17.28
C ALA A 15 2.45 11.10 17.18
N VAL A 16 1.87 9.99 16.74
CA VAL A 16 2.53 8.67 16.59
C VAL A 16 2.49 8.14 15.15
N SER A 17 2.32 9.03 14.17
CA SER A 17 2.32 8.64 12.77
C SER A 17 3.75 8.42 12.27
N HIS A 18 4.07 7.19 11.88
CA HIS A 18 5.30 6.85 11.17
C HIS A 18 4.97 6.73 9.67
N ALA A 19 5.51 7.63 8.86
CA ALA A 19 5.34 7.57 7.42
C ALA A 19 6.30 6.55 6.81
N SER A 20 5.80 5.66 5.95
CA SER A 20 6.59 4.78 5.10
C SER A 20 6.47 5.26 3.65
N ALA A 21 7.55 5.78 3.09
CA ALA A 21 7.54 6.41 1.78
C ALA A 21 7.37 5.43 0.60
N LEU A 22 7.44 4.13 0.84
CA LEU A 22 7.39 3.10 -0.21
C LEU A 22 6.09 2.27 -0.19
N TYR A 23 5.23 2.49 0.79
CA TYR A 23 3.97 1.76 0.93
C TYR A 23 2.82 2.56 0.34
N PHE A 24 2.06 1.94 -0.59
CA PHE A 24 0.86 2.52 -1.18
C PHE A 24 -0.39 1.94 -0.52
N TYR A 25 -1.25 2.82 -0.06
CA TYR A 25 -2.56 2.47 0.49
C TYR A 25 -3.64 2.47 -0.60
N GLU A 26 -3.43 3.25 -1.65
CA GLU A 26 -4.38 3.46 -2.76
C GLU A 26 -4.23 2.37 -3.84
N VAL A 27 -4.30 1.10 -3.43
CA VAL A 27 -4.16 -0.06 -4.32
C VAL A 27 -5.48 -0.42 -4.99
N GLY A 28 -6.60 -0.24 -4.29
CA GLY A 28 -7.93 -0.37 -4.87
C GLY A 28 -8.33 0.86 -5.67
N THR A 29 -9.14 0.70 -6.72
CA THR A 29 -9.58 1.81 -7.57
C THR A 29 -10.33 2.88 -6.78
N GLU A 30 -11.21 2.49 -5.85
CA GLU A 30 -11.92 3.43 -4.99
C GLU A 30 -11.02 4.11 -3.97
N ASP A 31 -10.02 3.40 -3.44
CA ASP A 31 -9.04 3.99 -2.53
C ASP A 31 -8.22 5.06 -3.23
N ALA A 32 -7.81 4.82 -4.48
CA ALA A 32 -7.12 5.81 -5.30
C ALA A 32 -8.02 7.02 -5.59
N ALA A 33 -9.28 6.81 -5.98
CA ALA A 33 -10.22 7.88 -6.30
C ALA A 33 -10.54 8.77 -5.09
N LEU A 34 -10.52 8.23 -3.88
CA LEU A 34 -10.85 8.92 -2.63
C LEU A 34 -9.62 9.27 -1.79
N ALA A 35 -8.41 9.09 -2.33
CA ALA A 35 -7.14 9.30 -1.61
C ALA A 35 -7.13 8.62 -0.23
N GLY A 36 -7.64 7.39 -0.15
CA GLY A 36 -7.72 6.60 1.07
C GLY A 36 -8.74 7.09 2.11
N ALA A 37 -9.55 8.12 1.82
CA ALA A 37 -10.49 8.66 2.80
C ALA A 37 -11.49 7.59 3.26
N GLY A 38 -11.60 7.39 4.58
CA GLY A 38 -12.53 6.44 5.20
C GLY A 38 -12.23 4.97 4.93
N GLN A 39 -11.06 4.61 4.42
CA GLN A 39 -10.72 3.24 4.00
C GLN A 39 -10.95 2.17 5.08
N ALA A 40 -10.78 2.50 6.37
CA ALA A 40 -11.03 1.56 7.46
C ALA A 40 -12.52 1.25 7.69
N ALA A 41 -13.44 2.06 7.16
CA ALA A 41 -14.87 1.95 7.42
C ALA A 41 -15.73 1.76 6.16
N ARG A 42 -15.24 2.04 4.95
CA ARG A 42 -16.06 2.08 3.72
C ARG A 42 -16.67 0.73 3.35
N ALA A 43 -15.89 -0.32 3.20
CA ALA A 43 -16.35 -1.66 2.83
C ALA A 43 -17.27 -1.68 1.59
N GLN A 44 -16.82 -1.11 0.47
CA GLN A 44 -17.62 -0.93 -0.75
C GLN A 44 -17.38 -2.02 -1.80
N ASP A 45 -16.14 -2.54 -1.88
CA ASP A 45 -15.76 -3.60 -2.80
C ASP A 45 -14.78 -4.61 -2.17
N ALA A 46 -14.34 -5.61 -2.94
CA ALA A 46 -13.48 -6.66 -2.44
C ALA A 46 -12.09 -6.18 -1.99
N SER A 47 -11.65 -4.96 -2.37
CA SER A 47 -10.40 -4.37 -1.90
C SER A 47 -10.42 -4.03 -0.40
N THR A 48 -11.60 -4.03 0.24
CA THR A 48 -11.73 -3.87 1.70
C THR A 48 -10.93 -4.93 2.47
N LEU A 49 -10.67 -6.08 1.89
CA LEU A 49 -9.78 -7.11 2.46
C LEU A 49 -8.39 -6.54 2.75
N LEU A 50 -7.89 -5.60 1.91
CA LEU A 50 -6.62 -4.90 2.12
C LEU A 50 -6.75 -3.78 3.15
N THR A 51 -7.83 -3.02 3.14
CA THR A 51 -7.97 -1.81 3.99
C THR A 51 -8.52 -2.12 5.36
N ASN A 52 -9.55 -2.97 5.44
CA ASN A 52 -10.11 -3.52 6.68
C ASN A 52 -10.78 -4.87 6.40
N PRO A 53 -10.16 -6.00 6.71
CA PRO A 53 -10.73 -7.32 6.40
C PRO A 53 -12.11 -7.56 7.04
N ALA A 54 -12.45 -6.89 8.15
CA ALA A 54 -13.80 -6.97 8.73
C ALA A 54 -14.88 -6.46 7.78
N GLY A 55 -14.53 -5.57 6.84
CA GLY A 55 -15.44 -5.03 5.84
C GLY A 55 -16.02 -6.07 4.88
N MET A 56 -15.36 -7.20 4.69
CA MET A 56 -15.88 -8.29 3.84
C MET A 56 -17.28 -8.74 4.26
N THR A 57 -17.65 -8.61 5.53
CA THR A 57 -18.98 -8.98 6.06
C THR A 57 -20.10 -8.07 5.56
N ARG A 58 -19.79 -6.97 4.90
CA ARG A 58 -20.77 -6.01 4.32
C ARG A 58 -20.90 -6.16 2.81
N LEU A 59 -20.14 -7.06 2.21
CA LEU A 59 -20.16 -7.32 0.78
C LEU A 59 -21.22 -8.37 0.41
N PRO A 60 -21.62 -8.45 -0.88
CA PRO A 60 -22.45 -9.52 -1.41
C PRO A 60 -21.84 -10.92 -1.16
N ASP A 61 -22.60 -11.96 -1.46
CA ASP A 61 -22.20 -13.37 -1.26
C ASP A 61 -20.86 -13.70 -1.95
N HIS A 62 -20.59 -13.09 -3.07
CA HIS A 62 -19.30 -13.14 -3.76
C HIS A 62 -19.03 -11.83 -4.50
N MET A 63 -17.78 -11.40 -4.52
CA MET A 63 -17.35 -10.19 -5.22
C MET A 63 -15.94 -10.32 -5.74
N LEU A 64 -15.74 -9.91 -6.98
CA LEU A 64 -14.44 -9.80 -7.62
C LEU A 64 -14.20 -8.33 -7.97
N THR A 65 -13.07 -7.79 -7.54
CA THR A 65 -12.62 -6.44 -7.88
C THR A 65 -11.22 -6.52 -8.47
N GLY A 66 -10.99 -5.88 -9.59
CA GLY A 66 -9.67 -5.78 -10.22
C GLY A 66 -9.39 -4.35 -10.65
N GLY A 67 -8.12 -3.96 -10.61
CA GLY A 67 -7.68 -2.64 -11.02
C GLY A 67 -6.29 -2.66 -11.64
N VAL A 68 -6.07 -1.73 -12.56
CA VAL A 68 -4.75 -1.38 -13.08
C VAL A 68 -4.53 0.11 -12.84
N GLN A 69 -3.34 0.47 -12.42
CA GLN A 69 -2.96 1.82 -12.07
C GLN A 69 -1.62 2.16 -12.70
N ALA A 70 -1.39 3.41 -12.98
CA ALA A 70 -0.10 3.91 -13.38
C ALA A 70 0.24 5.11 -12.49
N MET A 71 1.34 5.01 -11.78
CA MET A 71 1.86 6.08 -10.95
C MET A 71 3.00 6.77 -11.69
N GLY A 72 2.94 8.09 -11.76
CA GLY A 72 3.98 8.93 -12.34
C GLY A 72 4.06 10.24 -11.60
N GLY A 73 5.20 10.90 -11.69
CA GLY A 73 5.43 12.17 -11.05
C GLY A 73 6.65 12.88 -11.64
N ASP A 74 6.87 14.09 -11.19
CA ASP A 74 8.08 14.85 -11.48
C ASP A 74 8.88 14.98 -10.18
N ILE A 75 9.97 14.20 -10.08
CA ILE A 75 10.93 14.29 -8.99
C ILE A 75 12.24 14.78 -9.60
N SER A 76 12.48 16.08 -9.53
CA SER A 76 13.69 16.70 -10.09
C SER A 76 14.79 16.70 -9.04
N TYR A 77 15.98 16.22 -9.44
CA TYR A 77 17.18 16.30 -8.65
C TYR A 77 18.17 17.27 -9.32
N LYS A 78 18.61 18.29 -8.59
CA LYS A 78 19.57 19.30 -9.07
C LYS A 78 20.83 19.27 -8.22
N LEU A 79 21.97 19.38 -8.88
CA LEU A 79 23.28 19.54 -8.22
C LEU A 79 23.51 21.02 -7.94
N ASP A 80 24.03 21.37 -6.76
CA ASP A 80 24.39 22.75 -6.40
C ASP A 80 25.54 23.29 -7.24
N ASN A 81 26.44 22.41 -7.68
CA ASN A 81 27.57 22.74 -8.55
C ASN A 81 27.64 21.76 -9.73
N GLU A 82 27.21 22.21 -10.88
CA GLU A 82 27.41 21.49 -12.15
C GLU A 82 28.84 21.80 -12.66
N SER A 83 29.84 21.14 -12.12
CA SER A 83 31.21 21.25 -12.61
C SER A 83 31.61 20.02 -13.41
N SER A 84 32.32 20.24 -14.50
CA SER A 84 33.01 19.22 -15.30
C SER A 84 32.14 18.26 -16.11
N GLY A 85 31.14 18.76 -16.86
CA GLY A 85 30.47 17.98 -17.89
C GLY A 85 29.49 16.89 -17.40
N ARG A 86 29.18 16.84 -16.11
CA ARG A 86 28.15 15.97 -15.53
C ARG A 86 26.94 16.80 -15.13
N GLN A 87 25.83 16.52 -15.77
CA GLN A 87 24.58 17.26 -15.61
C GLN A 87 23.73 16.70 -14.47
N SER A 88 22.85 17.54 -13.96
CA SER A 88 21.76 17.12 -13.09
C SER A 88 20.83 16.15 -13.86
N PRO A 89 20.30 15.10 -13.22
CA PRO A 89 19.52 14.06 -13.90
C PRO A 89 18.14 14.52 -14.38
N GLY A 90 17.64 15.67 -13.93
CA GLY A 90 16.28 16.12 -14.24
C GLY A 90 15.22 15.31 -13.50
N ASN A 91 14.12 14.95 -14.19
CA ASN A 91 13.09 14.06 -13.61
C ASN A 91 13.63 12.64 -13.54
N VAL A 92 13.68 12.10 -12.32
CA VAL A 92 14.20 10.76 -12.04
C VAL A 92 13.11 9.71 -11.82
N MET A 93 11.84 10.12 -11.76
CA MET A 93 10.73 9.21 -11.57
C MET A 93 10.19 8.73 -12.90
N ASN A 94 10.19 7.41 -13.12
CA ASN A 94 9.56 6.78 -14.27
C ASN A 94 8.09 6.45 -13.98
N LEU A 95 7.31 6.21 -15.05
CA LEU A 95 5.97 5.66 -14.93
C LEU A 95 6.05 4.26 -14.32
N PHE A 96 5.31 4.06 -13.23
CA PHE A 96 5.28 2.80 -12.49
C PHE A 96 3.90 2.16 -12.59
N PRO A 97 3.75 1.05 -13.34
CA PRO A 97 2.49 0.35 -13.44
C PRO A 97 2.24 -0.51 -12.19
N ASN A 98 1.00 -0.59 -11.76
CA ASN A 98 0.53 -1.45 -10.69
C ASN A 98 -0.77 -2.15 -11.10
N ALA A 99 -0.99 -3.35 -10.57
CA ALA A 99 -2.21 -4.10 -10.77
C ALA A 99 -2.65 -4.76 -9.48
N SER A 100 -3.95 -4.94 -9.32
CA SER A 100 -4.53 -5.60 -8.17
C SER A 100 -5.76 -6.43 -8.55
N VAL A 101 -5.97 -7.53 -7.83
CA VAL A 101 -7.19 -8.32 -7.92
C VAL A 101 -7.56 -8.82 -6.52
N PHE A 102 -8.85 -8.73 -6.19
CA PHE A 102 -9.41 -9.13 -4.91
C PHE A 102 -10.66 -9.95 -5.15
N TYR A 103 -10.77 -11.03 -4.43
CA TYR A 103 -11.96 -11.87 -4.42
C TYR A 103 -12.43 -12.09 -2.99
N THR A 104 -13.73 -11.97 -2.76
CA THR A 104 -14.36 -12.26 -1.46
C THR A 104 -15.54 -13.18 -1.67
N GLN A 105 -15.78 -14.05 -0.70
CA GLN A 105 -16.87 -15.01 -0.71
C GLN A 105 -17.46 -15.18 0.70
N ARG A 106 -18.77 -15.16 0.79
CA ARG A 106 -19.51 -15.58 1.97
C ARG A 106 -19.50 -17.10 2.07
N LEU A 107 -19.01 -17.62 3.17
CA LEU A 107 -18.98 -19.06 3.45
C LEU A 107 -20.25 -19.53 4.17
N ASN A 108 -20.77 -18.68 5.06
CA ASN A 108 -22.04 -18.86 5.77
C ASN A 108 -22.55 -17.51 6.29
N ASP A 109 -23.62 -17.49 7.08
CA ASP A 109 -24.26 -16.25 7.55
C ASP A 109 -23.35 -15.34 8.37
N SER A 110 -22.29 -15.87 8.94
CA SER A 110 -21.38 -15.13 9.81
C SER A 110 -19.95 -15.07 9.33
N VAL A 111 -19.51 -15.91 8.38
CA VAL A 111 -18.12 -16.05 7.99
C VAL A 111 -17.92 -15.75 6.52
N PHE A 112 -16.93 -14.92 6.24
CA PHE A 112 -16.48 -14.52 4.90
C PHE A 112 -15.00 -14.83 4.74
N ALA A 113 -14.63 -15.30 3.56
CA ALA A 113 -13.23 -15.50 3.17
C ALA A 113 -12.88 -14.59 2.01
N GLY A 114 -11.60 -14.27 1.88
CA GLY A 114 -11.12 -13.46 0.78
C GLY A 114 -9.69 -13.81 0.39
N LEU A 115 -9.34 -13.44 -0.84
CA LEU A 115 -7.99 -13.56 -1.38
C LEU A 115 -7.68 -12.31 -2.21
N GLY A 116 -6.54 -11.70 -1.92
CA GLY A 116 -6.04 -10.56 -2.68
C GLY A 116 -4.67 -10.84 -3.28
N LEU A 117 -4.43 -10.36 -4.48
CA LEU A 117 -3.11 -10.27 -5.11
C LEU A 117 -2.91 -8.84 -5.58
N TYR A 118 -1.88 -8.17 -5.07
CA TYR A 118 -1.69 -6.74 -5.31
C TYR A 118 -0.23 -6.31 -5.09
N GLY A 119 0.16 -5.21 -5.75
CA GLY A 119 1.40 -4.51 -5.47
C GLY A 119 1.12 -3.32 -4.54
N ASN A 120 1.69 -3.32 -3.36
CA ASN A 120 1.57 -2.24 -2.39
C ASN A 120 2.91 -1.59 -2.02
N TYR A 121 3.99 -2.06 -2.61
CA TYR A 121 5.30 -1.42 -2.56
C TYR A 121 5.83 -1.24 -3.98
N GLY A 122 6.30 -0.05 -4.27
CA GLY A 122 6.93 0.20 -5.55
C GLY A 122 7.55 1.58 -5.63
N LEU A 123 8.83 1.63 -5.98
CA LEU A 123 9.52 2.85 -6.34
C LEU A 123 10.59 2.52 -7.38
N GLY A 124 10.57 3.24 -8.49
CA GLY A 124 11.62 3.22 -9.49
C GLY A 124 12.20 4.62 -9.68
N ILE A 125 13.49 4.76 -9.44
CA ILE A 125 14.23 6.00 -9.65
C ILE A 125 15.34 5.72 -10.65
N ASP A 126 15.42 6.54 -11.70
CA ASP A 126 16.44 6.45 -12.76
C ASP A 126 17.12 7.79 -12.91
N PHE A 127 18.32 7.92 -12.41
CA PHE A 127 19.15 9.12 -12.53
C PHE A 127 19.87 9.22 -13.87
N GLY A 128 19.89 8.16 -14.67
CA GLY A 128 20.65 8.12 -15.91
C GLY A 128 22.17 8.31 -15.69
N ASN A 129 22.81 8.96 -16.64
CA ASN A 129 24.23 9.31 -16.56
C ASN A 129 24.40 10.66 -15.86
N TRP A 130 24.68 10.66 -14.58
CA TRP A 130 24.80 11.86 -13.76
C TRP A 130 26.10 11.85 -12.92
N ALA A 131 26.35 12.91 -12.15
CA ALA A 131 27.58 13.04 -11.38
C ALA A 131 27.79 11.94 -10.33
N GLY A 132 26.72 11.34 -9.81
CA GLY A 132 26.74 10.28 -8.81
C GLY A 132 26.50 8.86 -9.35
N ASP A 133 26.57 8.63 -10.66
CA ASP A 133 26.25 7.34 -11.29
C ASP A 133 27.11 6.16 -10.80
N ARG A 134 28.32 6.45 -10.25
CA ARG A 134 29.16 5.46 -9.57
C ARG A 134 28.56 4.96 -8.27
N LEU A 135 27.74 5.75 -7.60
CA LEU A 135 27.06 5.36 -6.37
C LEU A 135 25.73 4.69 -6.71
N ILE A 136 24.91 5.38 -7.50
CA ILE A 136 23.61 4.90 -7.92
C ILE A 136 23.25 5.54 -9.28
N LYS A 137 22.89 4.72 -10.24
CA LYS A 137 22.37 5.11 -11.54
C LYS A 137 20.88 4.87 -11.63
N LYS A 138 20.43 3.71 -11.12
CA LYS A 138 19.03 3.31 -11.10
C LYS A 138 18.76 2.46 -9.87
N SER A 139 17.62 2.70 -9.24
CA SER A 139 17.08 1.85 -8.18
C SER A 139 15.64 1.49 -8.50
N THR A 140 15.28 0.24 -8.35
CA THR A 140 13.90 -0.23 -8.47
C THR A 140 13.61 -1.18 -7.34
N MET A 141 12.59 -0.87 -6.54
CA MET A 141 12.06 -1.77 -5.51
C MET A 141 10.59 -2.00 -5.81
N VAL A 142 10.19 -3.26 -5.86
CA VAL A 142 8.79 -3.66 -6.05
C VAL A 142 8.46 -4.81 -5.11
N ALA A 143 7.21 -4.87 -4.66
CA ALA A 143 6.74 -6.06 -3.98
C ALA A 143 5.30 -6.39 -4.39
N MET A 144 5.07 -7.70 -4.50
CA MET A 144 3.77 -8.29 -4.74
C MET A 144 3.32 -9.03 -3.48
N THR A 145 2.06 -8.87 -3.13
CA THR A 145 1.47 -9.48 -1.94
C THR A 145 0.33 -10.41 -2.33
N LEU A 146 0.41 -11.65 -1.87
CA LEU A 146 -0.73 -12.57 -1.83
C LEU A 146 -1.33 -12.52 -0.43
N SER A 147 -2.61 -12.19 -0.30
CA SER A 147 -3.25 -11.93 0.98
C SER A 147 -4.53 -12.74 1.19
N PRO A 148 -4.48 -13.94 1.77
CA PRO A 148 -5.65 -14.60 2.30
C PRO A 148 -6.21 -13.84 3.51
N ALA A 149 -7.55 -13.78 3.61
CA ALA A 149 -8.26 -13.08 4.65
C ALA A 149 -9.51 -13.84 5.10
N ILE A 150 -9.89 -13.62 6.35
CA ILE A 150 -11.13 -14.12 6.94
C ILE A 150 -11.81 -13.00 7.72
N ALA A 151 -13.13 -12.95 7.66
CA ALA A 151 -13.93 -12.04 8.47
C ALA A 151 -15.07 -12.76 9.16
N TRP A 152 -15.45 -12.26 10.30
CA TRP A 152 -16.51 -12.81 11.12
C TRP A 152 -17.48 -11.70 11.55
N LYS A 153 -18.76 -11.91 11.24
CA LYS A 153 -19.88 -11.10 11.71
C LYS A 153 -20.25 -11.55 13.12
N LEU A 154 -19.84 -10.81 14.13
CA LEU A 154 -20.11 -11.13 15.53
C LEU A 154 -21.55 -10.80 15.94
N SER A 155 -22.09 -9.73 15.35
CA SER A 155 -23.48 -9.29 15.46
C SER A 155 -23.88 -8.54 14.20
N ASP A 156 -25.12 -8.08 14.12
CA ASP A 156 -25.56 -7.27 12.97
C ASP A 156 -24.74 -5.99 12.80
N ASN A 157 -24.23 -5.44 13.90
CA ASN A 157 -23.54 -4.16 13.91
C ASN A 157 -22.02 -4.28 14.05
N VAL A 158 -21.47 -5.44 14.43
CA VAL A 158 -20.04 -5.60 14.73
C VAL A 158 -19.44 -6.75 13.96
N SER A 159 -18.33 -6.48 13.32
CA SER A 159 -17.55 -7.49 12.61
C SER A 159 -16.06 -7.35 12.93
N VAL A 160 -15.35 -8.45 12.85
CA VAL A 160 -13.90 -8.54 12.99
C VAL A 160 -13.32 -9.24 11.78
N GLY A 161 -12.06 -8.99 11.48
CA GLY A 161 -11.40 -9.65 10.37
C GLY A 161 -9.89 -9.72 10.57
N ALA A 162 -9.29 -10.69 9.89
CA ALA A 162 -7.85 -10.87 9.87
C ALA A 162 -7.38 -11.22 8.45
N ALA A 163 -6.18 -10.78 8.10
CA ALA A 163 -5.51 -11.15 6.86
C ALA A 163 -4.02 -11.39 7.12
N VAL A 164 -3.43 -12.25 6.30
CA VAL A 164 -1.99 -12.50 6.27
C VAL A 164 -1.48 -12.05 4.91
N GLY A 165 -0.47 -11.20 4.88
CA GLY A 165 0.21 -10.82 3.64
C GLY A 165 1.48 -11.64 3.45
N LEU A 166 1.56 -12.39 2.35
CA LEU A 166 2.75 -13.06 1.89
C LEU A 166 3.37 -12.16 0.82
N ASN A 167 4.46 -11.50 1.16
CA ASN A 167 5.06 -10.46 0.35
C ASN A 167 6.33 -10.97 -0.31
N TYR A 168 6.41 -10.86 -1.63
CA TYR A 168 7.63 -11.09 -2.41
C TYR A 168 8.21 -9.76 -2.84
N GLY A 169 9.35 -9.38 -2.27
CA GLY A 169 10.07 -8.16 -2.57
C GLY A 169 11.21 -8.41 -3.55
N TYR A 170 11.40 -7.49 -4.48
CA TYR A 170 12.51 -7.47 -5.44
C TYR A 170 13.17 -6.10 -5.42
N LEU A 171 14.49 -6.09 -5.23
CA LEU A 171 15.34 -4.91 -5.27
C LEU A 171 16.34 -5.03 -6.42
N SER A 172 16.48 -3.98 -7.19
CA SER A 172 17.48 -3.87 -8.25
C SER A 172 18.21 -2.53 -8.13
N LEU A 173 19.53 -2.58 -8.04
CA LEU A 173 20.40 -1.43 -8.02
C LEU A 173 21.33 -1.49 -9.22
N THR A 174 21.47 -0.38 -9.95
CA THR A 174 22.42 -0.23 -11.05
C THR A 174 23.36 0.92 -10.72
N ARG A 175 24.65 0.73 -10.90
CA ARG A 175 25.70 1.74 -10.75
C ARG A 175 26.67 1.66 -11.92
N ASN A 176 27.41 2.73 -12.17
CA ASN A 176 28.46 2.75 -13.17
C ASN A 176 29.81 2.42 -12.52
N VAL A 177 30.44 1.35 -12.97
CA VAL A 177 31.81 0.95 -12.55
C VAL A 177 32.67 0.85 -13.79
N ASP A 178 33.72 1.69 -13.86
CA ASP A 178 34.69 1.71 -14.97
C ASP A 178 34.00 1.81 -16.35
N SER A 179 33.01 2.71 -16.46
CA SER A 179 32.23 2.95 -17.69
C SER A 179 31.34 1.77 -18.13
N ARG A 180 31.05 0.85 -17.21
CA ARG A 180 30.10 -0.26 -17.40
C ARG A 180 29.01 -0.18 -16.35
N ASP A 181 27.79 -0.50 -16.77
CA ASP A 181 26.67 -0.62 -15.85
C ASP A 181 26.74 -1.98 -15.13
N GLU A 182 27.00 -1.94 -13.83
CA GLU A 182 26.85 -3.08 -12.94
C GLU A 182 25.49 -3.09 -12.31
N ARG A 183 24.79 -4.20 -12.44
CA ARG A 183 23.47 -4.41 -11.86
C ARG A 183 23.52 -5.47 -10.76
N GLN A 184 23.04 -5.13 -9.60
CA GLN A 184 22.84 -6.03 -8.47
C GLN A 184 21.34 -6.20 -8.25
N ASN A 185 20.90 -7.43 -8.11
CA ASN A 185 19.50 -7.77 -7.85
C ASN A 185 19.43 -8.62 -6.59
N ASP A 186 18.43 -8.36 -5.80
CA ASP A 186 18.11 -9.18 -4.64
C ASP A 186 16.60 -9.38 -4.53
N HIS A 187 16.18 -10.37 -3.76
CA HIS A 187 14.79 -10.66 -3.51
C HIS A 187 14.64 -11.29 -2.12
N ASP A 188 13.51 -10.99 -1.50
CA ASP A 188 13.21 -11.54 -0.18
C ASP A 188 11.72 -11.79 -0.01
N TRP A 189 11.39 -12.72 0.88
CA TRP A 189 10.03 -13.01 1.30
C TRP A 189 9.79 -12.49 2.70
N ALA A 190 8.72 -11.71 2.87
CA ALA A 190 8.31 -11.18 4.14
C ALA A 190 6.84 -11.46 4.41
N MET A 191 6.47 -11.50 5.68
CA MET A 191 5.09 -11.68 6.10
C MET A 191 4.63 -10.48 6.90
N ASN A 192 3.36 -10.13 6.73
CA ASN A 192 2.69 -9.20 7.62
C ASN A 192 1.29 -9.68 7.98
N TYR A 193 0.73 -9.09 9.00
CA TYR A 193 -0.59 -9.43 9.52
C TYR A 193 -1.44 -8.17 9.56
N ARG A 194 -2.73 -8.34 9.31
CA ARG A 194 -3.71 -7.27 9.42
C ARG A 194 -4.88 -7.73 10.24
N LEU A 195 -5.31 -6.88 11.19
CA LEU A 195 -6.49 -7.09 12.01
C LEU A 195 -7.41 -5.90 11.81
N GLY A 196 -8.71 -6.16 11.73
CA GLY A 196 -9.71 -5.13 11.54
C GLY A 196 -10.95 -5.33 12.40
N ILE A 197 -11.54 -4.22 12.78
CA ILE A 197 -12.85 -4.14 13.44
C ILE A 197 -13.69 -3.16 12.64
N LEU A 198 -14.96 -3.49 12.43
CA LEU A 198 -15.93 -2.65 11.77
C LEU A 198 -17.20 -2.60 12.62
N MET A 199 -17.74 -1.41 12.84
CA MET A 199 -18.93 -1.18 13.67
C MET A 199 -19.90 -0.24 12.96
N ASP A 200 -21.14 -0.66 12.78
CA ASP A 200 -22.24 0.22 12.37
C ASP A 200 -22.82 0.87 13.64
N LEU A 201 -22.54 2.15 13.84
CA LEU A 201 -22.99 2.92 15.02
C LEU A 201 -24.44 3.36 14.88
N THR A 202 -24.85 3.66 13.66
CA THR A 202 -26.23 3.95 13.23
C THR A 202 -26.39 3.48 11.80
N ASP A 203 -27.60 3.54 11.24
CA ASP A 203 -27.87 3.21 9.83
C ASP A 203 -27.06 4.06 8.83
N GLN A 204 -26.55 5.20 9.27
CA GLN A 204 -25.81 6.16 8.43
C GLN A 204 -24.37 6.38 8.88
N THR A 205 -23.94 5.79 9.98
CA THR A 205 -22.62 6.05 10.57
C THR A 205 -21.89 4.76 10.88
N ARG A 206 -20.73 4.58 10.26
CA ARG A 206 -19.86 3.45 10.47
C ARG A 206 -18.51 3.89 10.99
N ALA A 207 -17.93 3.10 11.89
CA ALA A 207 -16.57 3.27 12.38
C ALA A 207 -15.76 2.02 12.09
N GLY A 208 -14.49 2.21 11.73
CA GLY A 208 -13.55 1.11 11.49
C GLY A 208 -12.19 1.40 12.10
N ILE A 209 -11.56 0.34 12.60
CA ILE A 209 -10.18 0.38 13.10
C ILE A 209 -9.43 -0.76 12.42
N THR A 210 -8.25 -0.45 11.91
CA THR A 210 -7.36 -1.45 11.29
C THR A 210 -5.96 -1.29 11.87
N TRP A 211 -5.37 -2.42 12.19
CA TRP A 211 -3.95 -2.51 12.55
C TRP A 211 -3.23 -3.40 11.55
N THR A 212 -2.06 -2.96 11.11
CA THR A 212 -1.18 -3.72 10.22
C THR A 212 0.20 -3.82 10.87
N SER A 213 0.75 -5.02 10.94
CA SER A 213 2.12 -5.21 11.41
C SER A 213 3.12 -4.62 10.41
N LYS A 214 4.34 -4.40 10.85
CA LYS A 214 5.45 -4.08 9.94
C LYS A 214 5.71 -5.23 8.97
N THR A 215 6.32 -4.90 7.85
CA THR A 215 6.89 -5.85 6.87
C THR A 215 8.39 -5.63 6.84
N ASP A 216 9.17 -6.62 7.21
CA ASP A 216 10.64 -6.54 7.24
C ASP A 216 11.21 -7.33 6.05
N TYR A 217 11.92 -6.64 5.16
CA TYR A 217 12.69 -7.24 4.08
C TYR A 217 14.18 -7.20 4.42
N HIS A 218 14.92 -8.22 4.00
CA HIS A 218 16.36 -8.35 4.16
C HIS A 218 16.98 -8.54 2.78
N PHE A 219 17.52 -7.45 2.21
CA PHE A 219 18.19 -7.40 0.91
C PHE A 219 19.71 -7.28 1.09
#